data_76d78571cbad38e2fa62a5ce9433cce0
#
_entry.id   76d78571cbad38e2fa62a5ce9433cce0
#
_cell.length_a   1.000
_cell.length_b   1.000
_cell.length_c   1.000
_cell.angle_alpha   90.00
_cell.angle_beta   90.00
_cell.angle_gamma   90.00
#
_symmetry.space_group_name_H-M   'P 1'
#
loop_
_entity.id
_entity.type
_entity.pdbx_description
1 polymer ?
#
loop_
_entity_poly.entity_id
_entity_poly.type
_entity_poly.pdbx_seq_one_letter_code
_entity_poly.pdbx_strand_id
1 'polypeptide(L)'
;IECSVMSKKYLGEEIDIHAGGEDLIFPHHENEIAQSECCNGKLFARYWMHNAFLNIDNRKMSKSLGNFRTVREIGQQYDLQVLRFFMLNAHYRSPLNFSADLMESSKNALDRILEAASRLRDRKENGVSAAKTAEEAALLTEANGYVTKFEEAMEDDFNTADALAAVFELVKFANTNVTENSTGEFAQELLDILVKLCDVLGL
;
A
#
# COMPACT_ATOMS: atom_id res chain seq x y z
N ILE A 1 -22.39 -16.34 15.40
CA ILE A 1 -23.77 -15.74 15.40
C ILE A 1 -23.69 -14.22 15.53
N GLU A 2 -22.91 -13.67 16.48
CA GLU A 2 -22.81 -12.22 16.70
C GLU A 2 -22.35 -11.48 15.46
N CYS A 3 -21.28 -11.96 14.80
CA CYS A 3 -20.76 -11.35 13.58
C CYS A 3 -21.79 -11.37 12.45
N SER A 4 -22.45 -12.52 12.22
CA SER A 4 -23.48 -12.66 11.19
C SER A 4 -24.68 -11.74 11.43
N VAL A 5 -25.15 -11.63 12.70
CA VAL A 5 -26.26 -10.74 13.06
C VAL A 5 -25.87 -9.27 12.96
N MET A 6 -24.66 -8.90 13.37
CA MET A 6 -24.17 -7.52 13.29
C MET A 6 -23.96 -7.10 11.85
N SER A 7 -23.36 -7.96 11.01
CA SER A 7 -23.21 -7.71 9.58
C SER A 7 -24.57 -7.43 8.92
N LYS A 8 -25.55 -8.32 9.14
CA LYS A 8 -26.91 -8.11 8.61
C LYS A 8 -27.54 -6.81 9.11
N LYS A 9 -27.39 -6.49 10.40
CA LYS A 9 -28.02 -5.32 11.01
C LYS A 9 -27.45 -4.01 10.49
N TYR A 10 -26.14 -3.92 10.30
CA TYR A 10 -25.46 -2.66 10.02
C TYR A 10 -25.02 -2.48 8.56
N LEU A 11 -24.79 -3.58 7.84
CA LEU A 11 -24.29 -3.57 6.46
C LEU A 11 -25.29 -4.12 5.44
N GLY A 12 -26.27 -4.94 5.88
CA GLY A 12 -27.26 -5.55 5.02
C GLY A 12 -27.15 -7.07 4.92
N GLU A 13 -28.01 -7.67 4.09
CA GLU A 13 -28.07 -9.14 3.93
C GLU A 13 -26.95 -9.69 3.05
N GLU A 14 -26.39 -8.87 2.18
CA GLU A 14 -25.28 -9.14 1.29
C GLU A 14 -24.27 -8.00 1.43
N ILE A 15 -22.99 -8.32 1.58
CA ILE A 15 -21.90 -7.34 1.71
C ILE A 15 -20.93 -7.49 0.54
N ASP A 16 -20.22 -6.42 0.20
CA ASP A 16 -19.28 -6.46 -0.92
C ASP A 16 -18.01 -7.23 -0.55
N ILE A 17 -17.38 -6.89 0.57
CA ILE A 17 -16.11 -7.47 1.00
C ILE A 17 -16.21 -7.94 2.44
N HIS A 18 -15.82 -9.19 2.71
CA HIS A 18 -15.56 -9.71 4.05
C HIS A 18 -14.12 -10.14 4.17
N ALA A 19 -13.45 -9.68 5.22
CA ALA A 19 -12.01 -9.91 5.37
C ALA A 19 -11.64 -10.36 6.78
N GLY A 20 -10.51 -11.06 6.91
CA GLY A 20 -9.96 -11.47 8.20
C GLY A 20 -8.62 -12.17 8.07
N GLY A 21 -8.11 -12.71 9.17
CA GLY A 21 -6.93 -13.54 9.13
C GLY A 21 -7.21 -14.91 8.48
N GLU A 22 -6.21 -15.54 7.91
CA GLU A 22 -6.33 -16.87 7.28
C GLU A 22 -6.80 -17.96 8.26
N ASP A 23 -6.58 -17.79 9.55
CA ASP A 23 -7.05 -18.68 10.60
C ASP A 23 -8.59 -18.62 10.82
N LEU A 24 -9.25 -17.59 10.29
CA LEU A 24 -10.69 -17.45 10.35
C LEU A 24 -11.43 -18.18 9.22
N ILE A 25 -10.73 -18.58 8.16
CA ILE A 25 -11.34 -19.31 7.03
C ILE A 25 -12.19 -20.44 7.57
N PHE A 26 -11.60 -21.29 8.42
CA PHE A 26 -12.30 -22.38 9.08
C PHE A 26 -11.95 -22.43 10.59
N PRO A 27 -12.95 -22.54 11.46
CA PRO A 27 -14.40 -22.71 11.16
C PRO A 27 -15.21 -21.41 11.12
N HIS A 28 -14.63 -20.23 11.39
CA HIS A 28 -15.37 -18.99 11.67
C HIS A 28 -16.14 -18.48 10.45
N HIS A 29 -15.44 -18.20 9.34
CA HIS A 29 -16.06 -17.65 8.13
C HIS A 29 -17.00 -18.65 7.46
N GLU A 30 -16.67 -19.94 7.46
CA GLU A 30 -17.60 -20.98 6.99
C GLU A 30 -18.90 -21.00 7.79
N ASN A 31 -18.84 -20.80 9.11
CA ASN A 31 -20.03 -20.69 9.94
C ASN A 31 -20.80 -19.38 9.68
N GLU A 32 -20.13 -18.28 9.38
CA GLU A 32 -20.82 -17.03 9.01
C GLU A 32 -21.57 -17.18 7.68
N ILE A 33 -20.97 -17.83 6.68
CA ILE A 33 -21.61 -18.17 5.40
C ILE A 33 -22.87 -19.00 5.68
N ALA A 34 -22.72 -20.11 6.38
CA ALA A 34 -23.83 -21.00 6.67
C ALA A 34 -24.98 -20.30 7.39
N GLN A 35 -24.69 -19.50 8.41
CA GLN A 35 -25.68 -18.75 9.18
C GLN A 35 -26.39 -17.68 8.34
N SER A 36 -25.61 -16.88 7.60
CA SER A 36 -26.15 -15.74 6.85
C SER A 36 -26.94 -16.21 5.62
N GLU A 37 -26.40 -17.15 4.85
CA GLU A 37 -27.03 -17.63 3.63
C GLU A 37 -28.30 -18.49 3.91
N CYS A 38 -28.27 -19.35 4.93
CA CYS A 38 -29.44 -20.07 5.36
C CYS A 38 -30.56 -19.15 5.90
N CYS A 39 -30.16 -18.06 6.58
CA CYS A 39 -31.15 -17.10 7.12
C CYS A 39 -31.75 -16.19 6.04
N ASN A 40 -30.93 -15.74 5.09
CA ASN A 40 -31.29 -14.67 4.16
C ASN A 40 -31.64 -15.19 2.76
N GLY A 41 -31.26 -16.42 2.41
CA GLY A 41 -31.44 -16.98 1.07
C GLY A 41 -30.64 -16.26 -0.01
N LYS A 42 -29.55 -15.59 0.38
CA LYS A 42 -28.68 -14.78 -0.50
C LYS A 42 -27.23 -15.05 -0.17
N LEU A 43 -26.36 -14.74 -1.13
CA LEU A 43 -24.91 -14.71 -0.92
C LEU A 43 -24.57 -13.77 0.24
N PHE A 44 -23.70 -14.21 1.16
CA PHE A 44 -23.30 -13.39 2.30
C PHE A 44 -22.31 -12.31 1.91
N ALA A 45 -21.21 -12.67 1.23
CA ALA A 45 -20.20 -11.73 0.77
C ALA A 45 -19.75 -12.06 -0.65
N ARG A 46 -19.59 -11.01 -1.48
CA ARG A 46 -19.14 -11.16 -2.88
C ARG A 46 -17.68 -11.51 -2.98
N TYR A 47 -16.85 -10.87 -2.16
CA TYR A 47 -15.40 -11.03 -2.14
C TYR A 47 -14.92 -11.37 -0.75
N TRP A 48 -13.94 -12.26 -0.68
CA TRP A 48 -13.31 -12.70 0.56
C TRP A 48 -11.83 -12.38 0.50
N MET A 49 -11.31 -11.72 1.55
CA MET A 49 -9.90 -11.40 1.66
C MET A 49 -9.33 -11.98 2.96
N HIS A 50 -8.26 -12.77 2.84
CA HIS A 50 -7.61 -13.36 4.00
C HIS A 50 -6.13 -12.95 4.05
N ASN A 51 -5.76 -12.22 5.09
CA ASN A 51 -4.39 -11.85 5.31
C ASN A 51 -3.64 -12.93 6.09
N ALA A 52 -2.37 -13.10 5.74
CA ALA A 52 -1.47 -13.96 6.48
C ALA A 52 -1.05 -13.34 7.83
N PHE A 53 -0.27 -14.08 8.61
CA PHE A 53 0.13 -13.67 9.96
C PHE A 53 1.28 -12.68 9.97
N LEU A 54 1.26 -11.82 10.98
CA LEU A 54 2.41 -11.04 11.39
C LEU A 54 3.25 -11.87 12.39
N ASN A 55 4.50 -12.09 12.03
CA ASN A 55 5.50 -12.68 12.90
C ASN A 55 6.36 -11.59 13.56
N ILE A 56 6.88 -11.86 14.74
CA ILE A 56 7.88 -11.03 15.40
C ILE A 56 9.11 -11.90 15.63
N ASP A 57 10.24 -11.49 15.09
CA ASP A 57 11.50 -12.24 15.15
C ASP A 57 11.32 -13.73 14.76
N ASN A 58 10.64 -13.94 13.61
CA ASN A 58 10.31 -15.25 13.04
C ASN A 58 9.41 -16.15 13.92
N ARG A 59 8.67 -15.57 14.87
CA ARG A 59 7.70 -16.27 15.70
C ARG A 59 6.33 -15.62 15.55
N LYS A 60 5.27 -16.44 15.46
CA LYS A 60 3.90 -15.92 15.40
C LYS A 60 3.66 -14.95 16.56
N MET A 61 3.17 -13.76 16.26
CA MET A 61 2.79 -12.78 17.28
C MET A 61 1.58 -13.30 18.06
N SER A 62 1.69 -13.41 19.38
CA SER A 62 0.55 -13.76 20.23
C SER A 62 0.71 -13.20 21.64
N LYS A 63 -0.42 -12.93 22.29
CA LYS A 63 -0.43 -12.47 23.68
C LYS A 63 0.15 -13.51 24.64
N SER A 64 -0.09 -14.81 24.38
CA SER A 64 0.41 -15.91 25.21
C SER A 64 1.94 -16.08 25.15
N LEU A 65 2.58 -15.67 24.06
CA LEU A 65 4.04 -15.69 23.92
C LEU A 65 4.73 -14.43 24.46
N GLY A 66 3.96 -13.43 24.90
CA GLY A 66 4.50 -12.17 25.42
C GLY A 66 5.22 -11.29 24.38
N ASN A 67 5.11 -11.63 23.09
CA ASN A 67 5.74 -10.90 21.99
C ASN A 67 4.73 -9.98 21.25
N PHE A 68 3.55 -9.77 21.83
CA PHE A 68 2.53 -8.90 21.26
C PHE A 68 2.97 -7.44 21.34
N ARG A 69 2.87 -6.72 20.22
CA ARG A 69 3.14 -5.28 20.10
C ARG A 69 1.91 -4.56 19.58
N THR A 70 1.56 -3.46 20.21
CA THR A 70 0.49 -2.58 19.70
C THR A 70 1.08 -1.54 18.76
N VAL A 71 0.25 -1.04 17.81
CA VAL A 71 0.62 0.10 16.94
C VAL A 71 1.04 1.32 17.78
N ARG A 72 0.40 1.54 18.94
CA ARG A 72 0.73 2.63 19.85
C ARG A 72 2.15 2.51 20.43
N GLU A 73 2.57 1.30 20.79
CA GLU A 73 3.93 1.05 21.29
C GLU A 73 4.98 1.20 20.19
N ILE A 74 4.67 0.71 18.98
CA ILE A 74 5.55 0.87 17.82
C ILE A 74 5.69 2.35 17.45
N GLY A 75 4.59 3.12 17.50
CA GLY A 75 4.57 4.56 17.21
C GLY A 75 5.36 5.43 18.21
N GLN A 76 5.81 4.87 19.36
CA GLN A 76 6.74 5.54 20.25
C GLN A 76 8.21 5.45 19.77
N GLN A 77 8.52 4.52 18.89
CA GLN A 77 9.87 4.23 18.39
C GLN A 77 10.03 4.61 16.91
N TYR A 78 8.98 4.46 16.12
CA TYR A 78 8.98 4.68 14.67
C TYR A 78 7.83 5.61 14.27
N ASP A 79 8.04 6.40 13.21
CA ASP A 79 6.95 7.08 12.54
C ASP A 79 5.93 6.05 12.01
N LEU A 80 4.64 6.31 12.18
CA LEU A 80 3.59 5.42 11.72
C LEU A 80 3.52 5.31 10.20
N GLN A 81 4.04 6.27 9.46
CA GLN A 81 4.23 6.17 8.01
C GLN A 81 5.23 5.07 7.65
N VAL A 82 6.31 4.92 8.42
CA VAL A 82 7.28 3.83 8.25
C VAL A 82 6.62 2.48 8.51
N LEU A 83 5.79 2.39 9.55
CA LEU A 83 5.03 1.16 9.82
C LEU A 83 4.06 0.85 8.69
N ARG A 84 3.35 1.85 8.16
CA ARG A 84 2.45 1.68 7.02
C ARG A 84 3.21 1.17 5.79
N PHE A 85 4.32 1.82 5.45
CA PHE A 85 5.19 1.40 4.35
C PHE A 85 5.69 -0.03 4.55
N PHE A 86 6.14 -0.39 5.76
CA PHE A 86 6.56 -1.74 6.10
C PHE A 86 5.45 -2.78 5.83
N MET A 87 4.21 -2.50 6.24
CA MET A 87 3.07 -3.39 6.02
C MET A 87 2.74 -3.56 4.53
N LEU A 88 2.88 -2.51 3.73
CA LEU A 88 2.61 -2.53 2.29
C LEU A 88 3.71 -3.19 1.45
N ASN A 89 4.91 -3.39 2.04
CA ASN A 89 6.07 -3.94 1.33
C ASN A 89 5.99 -5.47 1.12
N ALA A 90 4.93 -6.10 1.56
CA ALA A 90 4.61 -7.50 1.29
C ALA A 90 3.16 -7.63 0.84
N HIS A 91 2.89 -8.62 -0.01
CA HIS A 91 1.52 -8.97 -0.36
C HIS A 91 0.76 -9.41 0.90
N TYR A 92 -0.49 -8.98 1.08
CA TYR A 92 -1.27 -9.24 2.30
C TYR A 92 -1.48 -10.73 2.61
N ARG A 93 -1.42 -11.61 1.60
CA ARG A 93 -1.48 -13.08 1.77
C ARG A 93 -0.16 -13.71 2.20
N SER A 94 0.92 -12.95 2.24
CA SER A 94 2.24 -13.46 2.63
C SER A 94 2.53 -13.14 4.09
N PRO A 95 3.08 -14.10 4.86
CA PRO A 95 3.50 -13.83 6.23
C PRO A 95 4.53 -12.70 6.26
N LEU A 96 4.31 -11.72 7.13
CA LEU A 96 5.20 -10.60 7.31
C LEU A 96 5.97 -10.75 8.63
N ASN A 97 7.29 -10.60 8.59
CA ASN A 97 8.12 -10.68 9.79
C ASN A 97 8.51 -9.28 10.25
N PHE A 98 8.09 -8.90 11.44
CA PHE A 98 8.48 -7.64 12.06
C PHE A 98 9.81 -7.82 12.80
N SER A 99 10.79 -6.98 12.45
CA SER A 99 12.07 -6.84 13.18
C SER A 99 12.56 -5.40 13.08
N ALA A 100 13.45 -5.00 13.98
CA ALA A 100 14.04 -3.67 13.97
C ALA A 100 14.78 -3.38 12.66
N ASP A 101 15.53 -4.36 12.13
CA ASP A 101 16.28 -4.20 10.88
C ASP A 101 15.36 -3.97 9.66
N LEU A 102 14.23 -4.67 9.62
CA LEU A 102 13.25 -4.49 8.54
C LEU A 102 12.50 -3.17 8.66
N MET A 103 12.26 -2.69 9.87
CA MET A 103 11.69 -1.35 10.09
C MET A 103 12.67 -0.25 9.66
N GLU A 104 13.95 -0.38 9.97
CA GLU A 104 14.97 0.58 9.53
C GLU A 104 15.17 0.55 8.01
N SER A 105 15.15 -0.64 7.41
CA SER A 105 15.16 -0.80 5.95
C SER A 105 13.95 -0.11 5.29
N SER A 106 12.76 -0.28 5.89
CA SER A 106 11.53 0.36 5.41
C SER A 106 11.57 1.88 5.53
N LYS A 107 12.14 2.39 6.63
CA LYS A 107 12.38 3.83 6.80
C LYS A 107 13.27 4.38 5.70
N ASN A 108 14.43 3.76 5.47
CA ASN A 108 15.36 4.19 4.42
C ASN A 108 14.71 4.13 3.01
N ALA A 109 13.85 3.15 2.77
CA ALA A 109 13.14 3.04 1.51
C ALA A 109 12.09 4.16 1.35
N LEU A 110 11.30 4.45 2.38
CA LEU A 110 10.34 5.56 2.39
C LEU A 110 11.05 6.91 2.23
N ASP A 111 12.16 7.13 2.94
CA ASP A 111 12.95 8.36 2.86
C ASP A 111 13.39 8.65 1.41
N ARG A 112 13.75 7.61 0.63
CA ARG A 112 14.10 7.75 -0.80
C ARG A 112 12.95 8.29 -1.65
N ILE A 113 11.71 7.89 -1.36
CA ILE A 113 10.51 8.41 -2.06
C ILE A 113 10.30 9.88 -1.67
N LEU A 114 10.38 10.19 -0.38
CA LEU A 114 10.20 11.54 0.13
C LEU A 114 11.28 12.51 -0.38
N GLU A 115 12.53 12.06 -0.46
CA GLU A 115 13.63 12.84 -1.04
C GLU A 115 13.41 13.13 -2.53
N ALA A 116 12.94 12.12 -3.29
CA ALA A 116 12.60 12.33 -4.70
C ALA A 116 11.47 13.35 -4.87
N ALA A 117 10.41 13.24 -4.07
CA ALA A 117 9.32 14.23 -4.07
C ALA A 117 9.82 15.63 -3.69
N SER A 118 10.71 15.74 -2.71
CA SER A 118 11.33 17.02 -2.30
C SER A 118 12.16 17.63 -3.43
N ARG A 119 12.98 16.82 -4.12
CA ARG A 119 13.77 17.28 -5.28
C ARG A 119 12.89 17.75 -6.44
N LEU A 120 11.80 17.05 -6.70
CA LEU A 120 10.83 17.45 -7.73
C LEU A 120 10.14 18.77 -7.36
N ARG A 121 9.78 18.98 -6.08
CA ARG A 121 9.23 20.27 -5.59
C ARG A 121 10.23 21.41 -5.76
N ASP A 122 11.49 21.19 -5.37
CA ASP A 122 12.53 22.19 -5.58
C ASP A 122 12.70 22.54 -7.06
N ARG A 123 12.70 21.54 -7.94
CA ARG A 123 12.84 21.75 -9.38
C ARG A 123 11.61 22.44 -9.98
N LYS A 124 10.40 22.12 -9.52
CA LYS A 124 9.18 22.85 -9.88
C LYS A 124 9.30 24.35 -9.59
N GLU A 125 9.86 24.71 -8.42
CA GLU A 125 9.96 26.10 -7.98
C GLU A 125 11.16 26.83 -8.62
N ASN A 126 12.29 26.16 -8.78
CA ASN A 126 13.56 26.73 -9.20
C ASN A 126 14.05 26.24 -10.58
N GLY A 127 13.23 25.48 -11.30
CA GLY A 127 13.55 24.99 -12.64
C GLY A 127 13.44 26.08 -13.72
N VAL A 128 13.78 25.70 -14.94
CA VAL A 128 13.70 26.61 -16.08
C VAL A 128 12.25 27.07 -16.25
N SER A 129 12.04 28.38 -16.24
CA SER A 129 10.73 29.01 -16.43
C SER A 129 10.37 29.07 -17.92
N ALA A 130 10.05 27.92 -18.49
CA ALA A 130 9.62 27.76 -19.88
C ALA A 130 8.60 26.61 -19.96
N ALA A 131 7.85 26.55 -21.06
CA ALA A 131 7.04 25.39 -21.36
C ALA A 131 7.93 24.15 -21.57
N LYS A 132 7.40 22.99 -21.19
CA LYS A 132 8.13 21.72 -21.37
C LYS A 132 8.54 21.48 -22.82
N THR A 133 9.71 20.88 -22.99
CA THR A 133 10.25 20.53 -24.30
C THR A 133 9.56 19.30 -24.90
N ALA A 134 9.74 19.07 -26.19
CA ALA A 134 9.24 17.85 -26.83
C ALA A 134 9.90 16.57 -26.25
N GLU A 135 11.14 16.65 -25.81
CA GLU A 135 11.85 15.58 -25.13
C GLU A 135 11.24 15.27 -23.75
N GLU A 136 10.99 16.31 -22.97
CA GLU A 136 10.32 16.17 -21.66
C GLU A 136 8.89 15.62 -21.82
N ALA A 137 8.16 16.00 -22.86
CA ALA A 137 6.85 15.44 -23.17
C ALA A 137 6.92 13.93 -23.52
N ALA A 138 7.96 13.50 -24.24
CA ALA A 138 8.21 12.08 -24.49
C ALA A 138 8.54 11.31 -23.19
N LEU A 139 9.36 11.90 -22.33
CA LEU A 139 9.68 11.33 -21.00
C LEU A 139 8.45 11.20 -20.10
N LEU A 140 7.52 12.15 -20.13
CA LEU A 140 6.24 12.03 -19.42
C LEU A 140 5.36 10.90 -19.96
N THR A 141 5.39 10.67 -21.27
CA THR A 141 4.71 9.52 -21.87
C THR A 141 5.29 8.21 -21.35
N GLU A 142 6.62 8.12 -21.22
CA GLU A 142 7.29 6.97 -20.61
C GLU A 142 6.93 6.84 -19.12
N ALA A 143 6.92 7.94 -18.36
CA ALA A 143 6.57 7.98 -16.94
C ALA A 143 5.16 7.44 -16.67
N ASN A 144 4.20 7.67 -17.57
CA ASN A 144 2.85 7.10 -17.46
C ASN A 144 2.84 5.56 -17.58
N GLY A 145 3.87 4.94 -18.16
CA GLY A 145 4.06 3.50 -18.15
C GLY A 145 4.21 2.92 -16.73
N TYR A 146 4.75 3.70 -15.78
CA TYR A 146 4.84 3.28 -14.37
C TYR A 146 3.48 3.37 -13.66
N VAL A 147 2.61 4.29 -14.09
CA VAL A 147 1.20 4.33 -13.61
C VAL A 147 0.49 3.05 -14.02
N THR A 148 0.62 2.64 -15.29
CA THR A 148 0.03 1.39 -15.78
C THR A 148 0.54 0.17 -15.00
N LYS A 149 1.85 0.07 -14.77
CA LYS A 149 2.43 -1.01 -13.96
C LYS A 149 1.87 -1.03 -12.53
N PHE A 150 1.71 0.15 -11.94
CA PHE A 150 1.12 0.27 -10.60
C PHE A 150 -0.33 -0.19 -10.59
N GLU A 151 -1.12 0.25 -11.57
CA GLU A 151 -2.53 -0.13 -11.70
C GLU A 151 -2.67 -1.64 -11.93
N GLU A 152 -1.88 -2.23 -12.83
CA GLU A 152 -1.84 -3.68 -13.07
C GLU A 152 -1.51 -4.47 -11.79
N ALA A 153 -0.52 -4.00 -11.00
CA ALA A 153 -0.18 -4.64 -9.72
C ALA A 153 -1.33 -4.54 -8.70
N MET A 154 -2.00 -3.40 -8.62
CA MET A 154 -3.13 -3.22 -7.70
C MET A 154 -4.38 -3.98 -8.14
N GLU A 155 -4.57 -4.20 -9.45
CA GLU A 155 -5.63 -5.05 -10.00
C GLU A 155 -5.36 -6.54 -9.82
N ASP A 156 -4.10 -6.93 -9.65
CA ASP A 156 -3.70 -8.30 -9.32
C ASP A 156 -3.76 -8.55 -7.80
N ASP A 157 -4.98 -8.65 -7.28
CA ASP A 157 -5.27 -8.98 -5.87
C ASP A 157 -4.58 -8.04 -4.86
N PHE A 158 -4.55 -6.74 -5.17
CA PHE A 158 -3.91 -5.72 -4.32
C PHE A 158 -2.44 -6.01 -4.02
N ASN A 159 -1.66 -6.35 -5.03
CA ASN A 159 -0.22 -6.61 -4.91
C ASN A 159 0.56 -5.32 -4.65
N THR A 160 0.49 -4.86 -3.41
CA THR A 160 1.14 -3.61 -2.97
C THR A 160 2.66 -3.68 -3.07
N ALA A 161 3.26 -4.87 -3.01
CA ALA A 161 4.71 -5.03 -3.17
C ALA A 161 5.17 -4.66 -4.59
N ASP A 162 4.49 -5.14 -5.63
CA ASP A 162 4.80 -4.80 -7.01
C ASP A 162 4.36 -3.37 -7.34
N ALA A 163 3.25 -2.87 -6.74
CA ALA A 163 2.86 -1.48 -6.84
C ALA A 163 3.96 -0.54 -6.29
N LEU A 164 4.56 -0.86 -5.14
CA LEU A 164 5.72 -0.12 -4.60
C LEU A 164 6.95 -0.24 -5.51
N ALA A 165 7.17 -1.38 -6.16
CA ALA A 165 8.26 -1.50 -7.14
C ALA A 165 8.07 -0.53 -8.30
N ALA A 166 6.86 -0.36 -8.82
CA ALA A 166 6.55 0.64 -9.85
C ALA A 166 6.81 2.08 -9.37
N VAL A 167 6.48 2.40 -8.10
CA VAL A 167 6.82 3.70 -7.50
C VAL A 167 8.34 3.91 -7.47
N PHE A 168 9.14 2.90 -7.07
CA PHE A 168 10.59 3.02 -7.07
C PHE A 168 11.19 3.13 -8.46
N GLU A 169 10.62 2.47 -9.46
CA GLU A 169 11.01 2.65 -10.86
C GLU A 169 10.77 4.09 -11.31
N LEU A 170 9.60 4.68 -10.97
CA LEU A 170 9.31 6.09 -11.24
C LEU A 170 10.27 7.03 -10.51
N VAL A 171 10.59 6.77 -9.24
CA VAL A 171 11.60 7.54 -8.48
C VAL A 171 12.97 7.49 -9.16
N LYS A 172 13.40 6.31 -9.57
CA LYS A 172 14.66 6.14 -10.33
C LYS A 172 14.63 6.89 -11.65
N PHE A 173 13.53 6.79 -12.38
CA PHE A 173 13.33 7.50 -13.65
C PHE A 173 13.40 9.01 -13.46
N ALA A 174 12.68 9.56 -12.47
CA ALA A 174 12.72 10.98 -12.15
C ALA A 174 14.13 11.45 -11.77
N ASN A 175 14.83 10.69 -10.92
CA ASN A 175 16.19 10.99 -10.52
C ASN A 175 17.22 10.99 -11.68
N THR A 176 16.93 10.21 -12.71
CA THR A 176 17.80 10.10 -13.91
C THR A 176 17.53 11.23 -14.90
N ASN A 177 16.27 11.59 -15.12
CA ASN A 177 15.85 12.45 -16.23
C ASN A 177 15.63 13.92 -15.79
N VAL A 178 15.40 14.18 -14.50
CA VAL A 178 15.27 15.56 -14.01
C VAL A 178 16.65 16.13 -13.67
N THR A 179 17.05 17.13 -14.42
CA THR A 179 18.36 17.81 -14.31
C THR A 179 18.20 19.29 -13.90
N GLU A 180 19.30 19.98 -13.79
CA GLU A 180 19.30 21.44 -13.53
C GLU A 180 18.67 22.24 -14.68
N ASN A 181 18.67 21.70 -15.88
CA ASN A 181 18.10 22.31 -17.07
C ASN A 181 16.63 21.94 -17.33
N SER A 182 16.05 21.09 -16.50
CA SER A 182 14.65 20.67 -16.64
C SER A 182 13.70 21.80 -16.32
N THR A 183 12.56 21.83 -17.05
CA THR A 183 11.52 22.83 -16.84
C THR A 183 10.74 22.55 -15.53
N GLY A 184 10.24 23.61 -14.90
CA GLY A 184 9.39 23.49 -13.72
C GLY A 184 8.08 22.74 -14.03
N GLU A 185 7.54 22.87 -15.25
CA GLU A 185 6.35 22.16 -15.72
C GLU A 185 6.57 20.63 -15.75
N PHE A 186 7.70 20.18 -16.31
CA PHE A 186 8.07 18.76 -16.34
C PHE A 186 8.19 18.17 -14.93
N ALA A 187 8.89 18.88 -14.04
CA ALA A 187 9.05 18.44 -12.65
C ALA A 187 7.71 18.37 -11.91
N GLN A 188 6.80 19.33 -12.17
CA GLN A 188 5.46 19.33 -11.58
C GLN A 188 4.66 18.10 -12.01
N GLU A 189 4.62 17.78 -13.32
CA GLU A 189 3.85 16.64 -13.80
C GLU A 189 4.40 15.31 -13.26
N LEU A 190 5.72 15.15 -13.14
CA LEU A 190 6.31 13.96 -12.49
C LEU A 190 5.98 13.88 -11.00
N LEU A 191 5.97 15.03 -10.31
CA LEU A 191 5.56 15.09 -8.91
C LEU A 191 4.09 14.69 -8.75
N ASP A 192 3.21 15.18 -9.62
CA ASP A 192 1.78 14.86 -9.58
C ASP A 192 1.54 13.36 -9.79
N ILE A 193 2.28 12.73 -10.72
CA ILE A 193 2.22 11.28 -10.89
C ILE A 193 2.68 10.57 -9.61
N LEU A 194 3.83 10.94 -9.05
CA LEU A 194 4.38 10.31 -7.84
C LEU A 194 3.42 10.44 -6.66
N VAL A 195 2.87 11.64 -6.43
CA VAL A 195 1.91 11.90 -5.35
C VAL A 195 0.64 11.08 -5.55
N LYS A 196 0.10 11.02 -6.78
CA LYS A 196 -1.09 10.21 -7.10
C LYS A 196 -0.89 8.75 -6.70
N LEU A 197 0.25 8.14 -7.03
CA LEU A 197 0.52 6.74 -6.69
C LEU A 197 0.72 6.55 -5.18
N CYS A 198 1.42 7.47 -4.53
CA CYS A 198 1.63 7.44 -3.08
C CYS A 198 0.31 7.62 -2.31
N ASP A 199 -0.57 8.52 -2.75
CA ASP A 199 -1.88 8.76 -2.12
C ASP A 199 -2.77 7.50 -2.11
N VAL A 200 -2.76 6.69 -3.18
CA VAL A 200 -3.48 5.40 -3.20
C VAL A 200 -3.02 4.48 -2.07
N LEU A 201 -1.71 4.49 -1.78
CA LEU A 201 -1.11 3.68 -0.71
C LEU A 201 -1.19 4.38 0.66
N GLY A 202 -1.55 5.67 0.70
CA GLY A 202 -1.58 6.50 1.89
C GLY A 202 -0.18 6.81 2.44
N LEU A 203 0.78 7.00 1.55
CA LEU A 203 2.18 7.33 1.84
C LEU A 203 2.48 8.81 1.65
#